data_e4626fcc9923dcc67d65d23da37602ad
#
_entry.id   e4626fcc9923dcc67d65d23da37602ad
#
_cell.length_a   1.000
_cell.length_b   1.000
_cell.length_c   1.000
_cell.angle_alpha   90.00
_cell.angle_beta   90.00
_cell.angle_gamma   90.00
#
_symmetry.space_group_name_H-M   'P 1'
#
loop_
_entity.id
_entity.type
_entity.pdbx_description
1 polymer ?
#
loop_
_entity_poly.entity_id
_entity_poly.type
_entity_poly.pdbx_seq_one_letter_code
_entity_poly.pdbx_strand_id
1 'polypeptide(L)'
;MIIEASQINSNGGIVLLELLLRHLSCCNTKVLVYIAYEAVYERLKKYQSDSIILQRTSPWATFFRYMRKRDKVLYFCNLPPFVRNRDSVFYIHNLFFVNKPRWTKDDSTLSLNLRKFVYYLWIKLFINKVTVTGCQTVEMQRLLNENFGKPALLLPFYEEVKVVENTREKEFDFFYPGSSDNHKNNVRLLDAVAKALEQVKFRIALTLDDRNPKLLEMITRINSLYDFHPVVNLGKISHDEVFEVYGRSKALLFPSLKESLGLPLIEANQLGLKVLVSNLPFANDILVNPIT
;
A
#
# COMPACT_ATOMS: atom_id res chain seq x y z
N MET A 1 -1.47 -22.31 12.55
CA MET A 1 -0.79 -21.64 11.42
C MET A 1 0.12 -20.54 11.92
N ILE A 2 1.24 -20.27 11.25
CA ILE A 2 2.15 -19.17 11.61
C ILE A 2 2.04 -18.08 10.52
N ILE A 3 1.97 -16.83 10.93
CA ILE A 3 2.07 -15.67 10.03
C ILE A 3 3.35 -14.92 10.39
N GLU A 4 4.29 -14.87 9.46
CA GLU A 4 5.52 -14.10 9.58
C GLU A 4 5.31 -12.72 8.97
N ALA A 5 5.01 -11.73 9.80
CA ALA A 5 4.72 -10.35 9.43
C ALA A 5 5.74 -9.34 10.00
N SER A 6 6.92 -9.82 10.39
CA SER A 6 7.95 -9.03 11.07
C SER A 6 8.49 -7.85 10.25
N GLN A 7 8.29 -7.84 8.95
CA GLN A 7 8.76 -6.73 8.08
C GLN A 7 7.67 -5.75 7.67
N ILE A 8 6.46 -5.92 8.18
CA ILE A 8 5.36 -4.99 7.91
C ILE A 8 5.57 -3.71 8.71
N ASN A 9 5.79 -2.59 8.00
CA ASN A 9 5.99 -1.26 8.58
C ASN A 9 5.39 -0.12 7.73
N SER A 10 4.80 -0.44 6.58
CA SER A 10 4.15 0.54 5.69
C SER A 10 2.64 0.52 5.87
N ASN A 11 1.99 1.67 5.67
CA ASN A 11 0.54 1.79 5.83
C ASN A 11 -0.24 0.75 5.02
N GLY A 12 0.08 0.57 3.73
CA GLY A 12 -0.58 -0.44 2.89
C GLY A 12 -0.41 -1.87 3.41
N GLY A 13 0.81 -2.24 3.84
CA GLY A 13 1.05 -3.56 4.42
C GLY A 13 0.31 -3.79 5.73
N ILE A 14 0.18 -2.75 6.56
CA ILE A 14 -0.57 -2.81 7.82
C ILE A 14 -2.06 -3.00 7.56
N VAL A 15 -2.65 -2.25 6.62
CA VAL A 15 -4.07 -2.39 6.24
C VAL A 15 -4.35 -3.82 5.74
N LEU A 16 -3.50 -4.35 4.88
CA LEU A 16 -3.66 -5.74 4.41
C LEU A 16 -3.55 -6.77 5.55
N LEU A 17 -2.64 -6.57 6.50
CA LEU A 17 -2.53 -7.46 7.66
C LEU A 17 -3.75 -7.33 8.59
N GLU A 18 -4.30 -6.13 8.79
CA GLU A 18 -5.54 -5.92 9.52
C GLU A 18 -6.72 -6.66 8.89
N LEU A 19 -6.88 -6.55 7.56
CA LEU A 19 -7.91 -7.26 6.81
C LEU A 19 -7.79 -8.78 6.97
N LEU A 20 -6.56 -9.29 6.87
CA LEU A 20 -6.29 -10.71 7.08
C LEU A 20 -6.66 -11.16 8.50
N LEU A 21 -6.27 -10.40 9.52
CA LEU A 21 -6.58 -10.73 10.92
C LEU A 21 -8.07 -10.62 11.23
N ARG A 22 -8.76 -9.62 10.67
CA ARG A 22 -10.22 -9.48 10.76
C ARG A 22 -10.93 -10.71 10.19
N HIS A 23 -10.52 -11.18 9.01
CA HIS A 23 -11.07 -12.38 8.42
C HIS A 23 -10.78 -13.62 9.26
N LEU A 24 -9.55 -13.77 9.75
CA LEU A 24 -9.14 -14.90 10.58
C LEU A 24 -9.83 -14.94 11.95
N SER A 25 -10.25 -13.79 12.49
CA SER A 25 -11.01 -13.74 13.74
C SER A 25 -12.42 -14.36 13.62
N CYS A 26 -12.96 -14.41 12.38
CA CYS A 26 -14.20 -15.11 12.08
C CYS A 26 -13.99 -16.61 11.79
N CYS A 27 -12.73 -17.06 11.67
CA CYS A 27 -12.39 -18.45 11.40
C CYS A 27 -11.93 -19.16 12.68
N ASN A 28 -12.33 -20.40 12.87
CA ASN A 28 -11.93 -21.19 14.05
C ASN A 28 -10.50 -21.77 13.89
N THR A 29 -9.54 -20.91 13.50
CA THR A 29 -8.15 -21.33 13.22
C THR A 29 -7.18 -20.64 14.17
N LYS A 30 -6.41 -21.39 14.93
CA LYS A 30 -5.36 -20.83 15.80
C LYS A 30 -4.18 -20.32 14.95
N VAL A 31 -3.84 -19.05 15.15
CA VAL A 31 -2.80 -18.34 14.40
C VAL A 31 -1.82 -17.66 15.33
N LEU A 32 -0.52 -17.83 15.08
CA LEU A 32 0.56 -17.12 15.73
C LEU A 32 1.16 -16.11 14.75
N VAL A 33 1.13 -14.82 15.09
CA VAL A 33 1.58 -13.72 14.22
C VAL A 33 2.82 -13.07 14.81
N TYR A 34 3.92 -13.05 14.07
CA TYR A 34 5.16 -12.38 14.47
C TYR A 34 5.23 -10.95 13.94
N ILE A 35 5.43 -9.98 14.82
CA ILE A 35 5.49 -8.55 14.51
C ILE A 35 6.74 -7.95 15.14
N ALA A 36 7.54 -7.19 14.37
CA ALA A 36 8.77 -6.59 14.88
C ALA A 36 8.60 -5.12 15.32
N TYR A 37 7.68 -4.38 14.70
CA TYR A 37 7.50 -2.95 14.93
C TYR A 37 6.46 -2.71 16.01
N GLU A 38 6.81 -1.92 17.05
CA GLU A 38 5.93 -1.57 18.17
C GLU A 38 4.62 -0.95 17.72
N ALA A 39 4.71 0.09 16.88
CA ALA A 39 3.53 0.80 16.41
C ALA A 39 2.55 -0.12 15.64
N VAL A 40 3.06 -1.13 14.94
CA VAL A 40 2.25 -2.13 14.24
C VAL A 40 1.62 -3.09 15.26
N TYR A 41 2.38 -3.53 16.25
CA TYR A 41 1.90 -4.41 17.31
C TYR A 41 0.75 -3.76 18.08
N GLU A 42 0.91 -2.53 18.57
CA GLU A 42 -0.13 -1.80 19.31
C GLU A 42 -1.39 -1.57 18.48
N ARG A 43 -1.24 -1.24 17.20
CA ARG A 43 -2.37 -1.09 16.27
C ARG A 43 -3.15 -2.39 16.06
N LEU A 44 -2.46 -3.55 16.04
CA LEU A 44 -3.07 -4.86 15.80
C LEU A 44 -3.56 -5.55 17.06
N LYS A 45 -3.21 -5.05 18.25
CA LYS A 45 -3.53 -5.65 19.55
C LYS A 45 -5.04 -5.90 19.79
N LYS A 46 -5.89 -5.08 19.15
CA LYS A 46 -7.36 -5.27 19.14
C LYS A 46 -7.84 -6.60 18.55
N TYR A 47 -6.99 -7.28 17.76
CA TYR A 47 -7.30 -8.59 17.17
C TYR A 47 -6.78 -9.77 18.01
N GLN A 48 -6.08 -9.52 19.11
CA GLN A 48 -5.57 -10.57 19.97
C GLN A 48 -6.73 -11.30 20.67
N SER A 49 -6.70 -12.64 20.61
CA SER A 49 -7.73 -13.52 21.14
C SER A 49 -7.15 -14.91 21.41
N ASP A 50 -7.95 -15.85 21.91
CA ASP A 50 -7.55 -17.25 22.08
C ASP A 50 -7.16 -17.94 20.77
N SER A 51 -7.68 -17.46 19.65
CA SER A 51 -7.35 -17.96 18.31
C SER A 51 -6.25 -17.19 17.62
N ILE A 52 -6.02 -15.91 17.94
CA ILE A 52 -5.01 -15.06 17.33
C ILE A 52 -4.02 -14.58 18.40
N ILE A 53 -2.81 -15.13 18.36
CA ILE A 53 -1.74 -14.76 19.28
C ILE A 53 -0.77 -13.84 18.55
N LEU A 54 -0.64 -12.59 19.01
CA LEU A 54 0.36 -11.65 18.50
C LEU A 54 1.62 -11.78 19.35
N GLN A 55 2.76 -11.99 18.69
CA GLN A 55 4.04 -12.10 19.36
C GLN A 55 5.04 -11.09 18.80
N ARG A 56 5.59 -10.27 19.69
CA ARG A 56 6.70 -9.39 19.34
C ARG A 56 7.95 -10.17 19.03
N THR A 57 8.74 -9.67 18.08
CA THR A 57 9.97 -10.32 17.64
C THR A 57 11.08 -9.30 17.37
N SER A 58 12.33 -9.74 17.43
CA SER A 58 13.49 -8.97 17.02
C SER A 58 13.98 -9.37 15.63
N PRO A 59 14.81 -8.55 14.96
CA PRO A 59 15.43 -8.91 13.69
C PRO A 59 16.25 -10.20 13.79
N TRP A 60 16.99 -10.41 14.87
CA TRP A 60 17.77 -11.63 15.11
C TRP A 60 16.88 -12.87 15.27
N ALA A 61 15.82 -12.77 16.06
CA ALA A 61 14.86 -13.86 16.21
C ALA A 61 14.19 -14.21 14.87
N THR A 62 13.84 -13.19 14.05
CA THR A 62 13.33 -13.38 12.70
C THR A 62 14.33 -14.10 11.81
N PHE A 63 15.61 -13.67 11.81
CA PHE A 63 16.67 -14.33 11.05
C PHE A 63 16.80 -15.82 11.40
N PHE A 64 16.84 -16.18 12.68
CA PHE A 64 16.90 -17.59 13.11
C PHE A 64 15.64 -18.36 12.73
N ARG A 65 14.45 -17.75 12.74
CA ARG A 65 13.23 -18.40 12.29
C ARG A 65 13.27 -18.71 10.80
N TYR A 66 13.87 -17.84 9.98
CA TYR A 66 14.04 -18.05 8.54
C TYR A 66 15.01 -19.19 8.21
N MET A 67 15.92 -19.54 9.13
CA MET A 67 16.87 -20.66 9.00
C MET A 67 16.30 -22.01 9.48
N ARG A 68 15.10 -22.03 10.10
CA ARG A 68 14.51 -23.27 10.62
C ARG A 68 13.41 -23.78 9.72
N LYS A 69 13.35 -25.11 9.55
CA LYS A 69 12.21 -25.77 8.88
C LYS A 69 10.96 -25.59 9.74
N ARG A 70 9.89 -25.18 9.11
CA ARG A 70 8.58 -24.97 9.74
C ARG A 70 7.48 -25.35 8.75
N ASP A 71 6.36 -25.83 9.25
CA ASP A 71 5.20 -26.17 8.46
C ASP A 71 4.06 -25.17 8.71
N LYS A 72 3.18 -25.01 7.72
CA LYS A 72 1.99 -24.12 7.75
C LYS A 72 2.34 -22.66 8.07
N VAL A 73 3.29 -22.10 7.30
CA VAL A 73 3.75 -20.72 7.46
C VAL A 73 3.28 -19.86 6.29
N LEU A 74 2.60 -18.76 6.59
CA LEU A 74 2.36 -17.65 5.69
C LEU A 74 3.46 -16.59 5.93
N TYR A 75 4.38 -16.47 4.99
CA TYR A 75 5.33 -15.37 4.92
C TYR A 75 4.62 -14.14 4.35
N PHE A 76 3.93 -13.41 5.22
CA PHE A 76 3.21 -12.18 4.90
C PHE A 76 4.16 -10.98 5.01
N CYS A 77 5.19 -11.02 4.19
CA CYS A 77 6.30 -10.07 4.19
C CYS A 77 6.99 -10.14 2.82
N ASN A 78 7.99 -9.31 2.59
CA ASN A 78 8.60 -9.22 1.26
C ASN A 78 9.85 -10.11 1.09
N LEU A 79 10.10 -11.05 1.99
CA LEU A 79 11.26 -11.95 1.94
C LEU A 79 10.86 -13.41 2.19
N PRO A 80 11.28 -14.35 1.31
CA PRO A 80 11.12 -15.77 1.53
C PRO A 80 12.17 -16.31 2.54
N PRO A 81 11.94 -17.50 3.16
CA PRO A 81 12.86 -18.12 4.10
C PRO A 81 14.13 -18.67 3.42
N PHE A 82 15.20 -18.86 4.18
CA PHE A 82 16.46 -19.46 3.70
C PHE A 82 16.33 -20.96 3.42
N VAL A 83 15.51 -21.67 4.20
CA VAL A 83 15.35 -23.11 4.10
C VAL A 83 14.00 -23.48 3.50
N ARG A 84 13.95 -24.66 2.87
CA ARG A 84 12.72 -25.15 2.26
C ARG A 84 11.71 -25.54 3.35
N ASN A 85 10.55 -24.91 3.30
CA ASN A 85 9.41 -25.22 4.15
C ASN A 85 8.30 -25.89 3.33
N ARG A 86 7.69 -26.93 3.91
CA ARG A 86 6.50 -27.56 3.36
C ARG A 86 5.26 -26.78 3.82
N ASP A 87 4.20 -26.81 3.02
CA ASP A 87 2.94 -26.09 3.32
C ASP A 87 3.14 -24.62 3.67
N SER A 88 3.97 -23.96 2.87
CA SER A 88 4.32 -22.54 3.07
C SER A 88 3.89 -21.68 1.90
N VAL A 89 3.37 -20.51 2.23
CA VAL A 89 2.97 -19.49 1.27
C VAL A 89 3.85 -18.26 1.48
N PHE A 90 4.41 -17.76 0.40
CA PHE A 90 5.06 -16.45 0.37
C PHE A 90 4.14 -15.47 -0.33
N TYR A 91 3.60 -14.52 0.42
CA TYR A 91 2.75 -13.48 -0.12
C TYR A 91 3.53 -12.16 -0.24
N ILE A 92 3.75 -11.75 -1.49
CA ILE A 92 4.45 -10.50 -1.78
C ILE A 92 3.45 -9.41 -2.17
N HIS A 93 3.51 -8.28 -1.47
CA HIS A 93 2.61 -7.14 -1.66
C HIS A 93 3.33 -5.84 -2.04
N ASN A 94 4.65 -5.88 -2.21
CA ASN A 94 5.43 -4.71 -2.57
C ASN A 94 6.08 -4.87 -3.95
N LEU A 95 5.52 -4.16 -4.94
CA LEU A 95 5.99 -4.16 -6.32
C LEU A 95 7.46 -3.72 -6.47
N PHE A 96 7.98 -2.90 -5.55
CA PHE A 96 9.36 -2.41 -5.63
C PHE A 96 10.41 -3.52 -5.53
N PHE A 97 10.09 -4.63 -4.87
CA PHE A 97 11.03 -5.74 -4.67
C PHE A 97 10.98 -6.80 -5.76
N VAL A 98 9.95 -6.81 -6.58
CA VAL A 98 9.85 -7.73 -7.74
C VAL A 98 10.38 -7.13 -9.02
N ASN A 99 10.52 -5.81 -9.10
CA ASN A 99 11.15 -5.13 -10.23
C ASN A 99 12.67 -5.29 -10.21
N LYS A 100 13.27 -5.44 -11.40
CA LYS A 100 14.73 -5.35 -11.52
C LYS A 100 15.22 -4.00 -10.99
N PRO A 101 16.21 -3.98 -10.11
CA PRO A 101 16.77 -2.73 -9.61
C PRO A 101 17.33 -1.91 -10.77
N ARG A 102 16.92 -0.65 -10.88
CA ARG A 102 17.50 0.31 -11.81
C ARG A 102 18.21 1.38 -10.99
N TRP A 103 19.48 1.60 -11.30
CA TRP A 103 20.29 2.66 -10.70
C TRP A 103 20.00 3.96 -11.45
N THR A 104 18.97 4.69 -11.03
CA THR A 104 18.66 6.02 -11.59
C THR A 104 19.17 7.09 -10.63
N LYS A 105 19.72 8.18 -11.19
CA LYS A 105 20.24 9.29 -10.39
C LYS A 105 19.15 10.09 -9.68
N ASP A 106 17.91 9.98 -10.13
CA ASP A 106 16.84 10.91 -9.73
C ASP A 106 15.97 10.47 -8.55
N ASP A 107 16.01 9.19 -8.11
CA ASP A 107 14.91 8.68 -7.28
C ASP A 107 15.25 8.22 -5.87
N SER A 108 16.50 8.16 -5.46
CA SER A 108 16.74 7.57 -4.13
C SER A 108 18.15 7.77 -3.62
N THR A 109 18.23 7.88 -2.32
CA THR A 109 19.52 7.74 -1.62
C THR A 109 20.16 6.40 -1.98
N LEU A 110 21.48 6.36 -2.08
CA LEU A 110 22.28 5.16 -2.37
C LEU A 110 21.85 3.96 -1.50
N SER A 111 21.49 4.21 -0.24
CA SER A 111 21.00 3.22 0.72
C SER A 111 19.70 2.54 0.30
N LEU A 112 18.77 3.28 -0.29
CA LEU A 112 17.48 2.72 -0.75
C LEU A 112 17.69 1.81 -1.97
N ASN A 113 18.56 2.19 -2.91
CA ASN A 113 18.87 1.38 -4.08
C ASN A 113 19.59 0.09 -3.69
N LEU A 114 20.54 0.18 -2.76
CA LEU A 114 21.22 -1.00 -2.21
C LEU A 114 20.22 -1.93 -1.51
N ARG A 115 19.29 -1.39 -0.72
CA ARG A 115 18.26 -2.18 -0.07
C ARG A 115 17.35 -2.89 -1.09
N LYS A 116 16.91 -2.21 -2.15
CA LYS A 116 16.12 -2.82 -3.24
C LYS A 116 16.89 -3.95 -3.91
N PHE A 117 18.19 -3.76 -4.18
CA PHE A 117 19.05 -4.77 -4.78
C PHE A 117 19.21 -6.00 -3.88
N VAL A 118 19.47 -5.81 -2.58
CA VAL A 118 19.60 -6.90 -1.62
C VAL A 118 18.31 -7.70 -1.52
N TYR A 119 17.14 -7.05 -1.47
CA TYR A 119 15.84 -7.72 -1.45
C TYR A 119 15.58 -8.51 -2.73
N TYR A 120 15.88 -7.90 -3.88
CA TYR A 120 15.74 -8.57 -5.18
C TYR A 120 16.60 -9.83 -5.26
N LEU A 121 17.87 -9.74 -4.85
CA LEU A 121 18.80 -10.88 -4.82
C LEU A 121 18.33 -11.96 -3.85
N TRP A 122 17.85 -11.57 -2.67
CA TRP A 122 17.30 -12.50 -1.68
C TRP A 122 16.10 -13.27 -2.26
N ILE A 123 15.15 -12.56 -2.83
CA ILE A 123 13.99 -13.21 -3.47
C ILE A 123 14.47 -14.17 -4.56
N LYS A 124 15.39 -13.75 -5.43
CA LYS A 124 15.93 -14.57 -6.50
C LYS A 124 16.56 -15.86 -5.99
N LEU A 125 17.30 -15.81 -4.89
CA LEU A 125 17.97 -16.98 -4.32
C LEU A 125 17.02 -17.92 -3.56
N PHE A 126 15.99 -17.38 -2.92
CA PHE A 126 15.22 -18.14 -1.93
C PHE A 126 13.73 -18.31 -2.26
N ILE A 127 13.19 -17.71 -3.33
CA ILE A 127 11.76 -17.84 -3.67
C ILE A 127 11.31 -19.28 -3.87
N ASN A 128 12.21 -20.17 -4.31
CA ASN A 128 11.92 -21.59 -4.50
C ASN A 128 11.94 -22.41 -3.18
N LYS A 129 12.15 -21.76 -2.04
CA LYS A 129 12.11 -22.41 -0.71
C LYS A 129 10.68 -22.49 -0.14
N VAL A 130 9.72 -21.85 -0.78
CA VAL A 130 8.30 -21.92 -0.42
C VAL A 130 7.51 -22.78 -1.40
N THR A 131 6.38 -23.33 -0.95
CA THR A 131 5.52 -24.17 -1.77
C THR A 131 4.74 -23.34 -2.77
N VAL A 132 4.11 -22.28 -2.30
CA VAL A 132 3.26 -21.38 -3.10
C VAL A 132 3.74 -19.95 -2.97
N THR A 133 3.70 -19.22 -4.08
CA THR A 133 3.88 -17.76 -4.09
C THR A 133 2.56 -17.11 -4.45
N GLY A 134 2.14 -16.10 -3.68
CA GLY A 134 0.97 -15.27 -3.94
C GLY A 134 1.35 -13.82 -4.16
N CYS A 135 0.60 -13.11 -4.98
CA CYS A 135 0.77 -11.68 -5.25
C CYS A 135 -0.58 -10.99 -5.46
N GLN A 136 -0.56 -9.65 -5.51
CA GLN A 136 -1.77 -8.84 -5.52
C GLN A 136 -2.30 -8.50 -6.91
N THR A 137 -1.42 -8.35 -7.91
CA THR A 137 -1.78 -7.84 -9.23
C THR A 137 -1.21 -8.69 -10.36
N VAL A 138 -1.84 -8.62 -11.53
CA VAL A 138 -1.40 -9.29 -12.75
C VAL A 138 0.02 -8.85 -13.13
N GLU A 139 0.35 -7.56 -12.97
CA GLU A 139 1.70 -7.05 -13.21
C GLU A 139 2.73 -7.67 -12.26
N MET A 140 2.41 -7.84 -10.98
CA MET A 140 3.31 -8.54 -10.04
C MET A 140 3.48 -10.01 -10.40
N GLN A 141 2.40 -10.69 -10.83
CA GLN A 141 2.43 -12.06 -11.31
C GLN A 141 3.36 -12.23 -12.51
N ARG A 142 3.23 -11.32 -13.50
CA ARG A 142 4.09 -11.28 -14.68
C ARG A 142 5.56 -11.09 -14.31
N LEU A 143 5.85 -10.10 -13.45
CA LEU A 143 7.21 -9.80 -12.99
C LEU A 143 7.85 -10.93 -12.17
N LEU A 144 7.07 -11.63 -11.34
CA LEU A 144 7.55 -12.79 -10.60
C LEU A 144 7.97 -13.92 -11.55
N ASN A 145 7.19 -14.17 -12.58
CA ASN A 145 7.52 -15.15 -13.60
C ASN A 145 8.75 -14.73 -14.42
N GLU A 146 8.78 -13.51 -14.94
CA GLU A 146 9.87 -13.00 -15.79
C GLU A 146 11.21 -12.86 -15.07
N ASN A 147 11.20 -12.33 -13.84
CA ASN A 147 12.43 -12.00 -13.13
C ASN A 147 12.97 -13.15 -12.27
N PHE A 148 12.10 -14.07 -11.83
CA PHE A 148 12.47 -15.13 -10.89
C PHE A 148 12.10 -16.54 -11.38
N GLY A 149 11.42 -16.68 -12.54
CA GLY A 149 10.95 -17.98 -13.04
C GLY A 149 9.96 -18.65 -12.10
N LYS A 150 9.22 -17.87 -11.29
CA LYS A 150 8.31 -18.39 -10.28
C LYS A 150 6.87 -18.05 -10.62
N PRO A 151 6.03 -19.03 -10.98
CA PRO A 151 4.59 -18.84 -11.09
C PRO A 151 4.02 -18.40 -9.74
N ALA A 152 3.14 -17.42 -9.75
CA ALA A 152 2.47 -16.93 -8.56
C ALA A 152 0.95 -17.00 -8.72
N LEU A 153 0.24 -17.27 -7.64
CA LEU A 153 -1.20 -17.16 -7.60
C LEU A 153 -1.59 -15.68 -7.46
N LEU A 154 -2.55 -15.26 -8.27
CA LEU A 154 -3.15 -13.95 -8.13
C LEU A 154 -4.17 -14.01 -6.97
N LEU A 155 -3.84 -13.36 -5.88
CA LEU A 155 -4.59 -13.34 -4.64
C LEU A 155 -4.76 -11.90 -4.17
N PRO A 156 -5.47 -11.03 -4.93
CA PRO A 156 -5.80 -9.71 -4.45
C PRO A 156 -6.79 -9.84 -3.29
N PHE A 157 -6.54 -9.10 -2.21
CA PHE A 157 -7.54 -8.98 -1.16
C PHE A 157 -7.61 -7.53 -0.68
N TYR A 158 -8.83 -7.07 -0.51
CA TYR A 158 -9.20 -5.72 -0.08
C TYR A 158 -10.54 -5.80 0.63
N GLU A 159 -10.88 -4.79 1.38
CA GLU A 159 -12.17 -4.72 2.06
C GLU A 159 -13.27 -4.38 1.05
N GLU A 160 -14.39 -5.11 1.11
CA GLU A 160 -15.60 -4.68 0.43
C GLU A 160 -16.17 -3.49 1.18
N VAL A 161 -16.22 -2.36 0.50
CA VAL A 161 -16.79 -1.14 1.05
C VAL A 161 -18.30 -1.25 1.04
N LYS A 162 -18.92 -1.18 2.22
CA LYS A 162 -20.37 -1.02 2.28
C LYS A 162 -20.71 0.36 1.75
N VAL A 163 -21.33 0.40 0.57
CA VAL A 163 -21.85 1.62 -0.01
C VAL A 163 -22.91 2.16 0.94
N VAL A 164 -22.57 3.18 1.70
CA VAL A 164 -23.56 4.00 2.40
C VAL A 164 -24.03 5.04 1.39
N GLU A 165 -25.33 5.12 1.15
CA GLU A 165 -25.91 6.18 0.30
C GLU A 165 -25.38 7.53 0.76
N ASN A 166 -24.61 8.15 -0.12
CA ASN A 166 -23.86 9.35 0.23
C ASN A 166 -24.70 10.59 -0.04
N THR A 167 -25.58 10.92 0.90
CA THR A 167 -26.43 12.11 0.91
C THR A 167 -25.72 13.38 1.36
N ARG A 168 -24.40 13.29 1.69
CA ARG A 168 -23.65 14.46 2.17
C ARG A 168 -23.37 15.43 1.04
N GLU A 169 -23.44 16.71 1.33
CA GLU A 169 -23.00 17.78 0.44
C GLU A 169 -21.52 17.60 0.08
N LYS A 170 -21.21 17.72 -1.22
CA LYS A 170 -19.85 17.55 -1.72
C LYS A 170 -19.02 18.80 -1.44
N GLU A 171 -18.09 18.69 -0.51
CA GLU A 171 -17.18 19.76 -0.10
C GLU A 171 -15.98 19.91 -1.03
N PHE A 172 -15.48 18.77 -1.56
CA PHE A 172 -14.31 18.71 -2.41
C PHE A 172 -14.68 18.27 -3.82
N ASP A 173 -14.12 18.91 -4.83
CA ASP A 173 -14.21 18.45 -6.21
C ASP A 173 -13.31 17.21 -6.41
N PHE A 174 -12.14 17.23 -5.77
CA PHE A 174 -11.17 16.15 -5.86
C PHE A 174 -10.66 15.75 -4.47
N PHE A 175 -10.33 14.46 -4.35
CA PHE A 175 -9.60 13.94 -3.20
C PHE A 175 -8.42 13.09 -3.66
N TYR A 176 -7.27 13.25 -3.02
CA TYR A 176 -6.11 12.39 -3.20
C TYR A 176 -5.57 11.90 -1.85
N PRO A 177 -5.93 10.68 -1.41
CA PRO A 177 -5.34 10.03 -0.25
C PRO A 177 -3.95 9.50 -0.62
N GLY A 178 -2.91 10.25 -0.32
CA GLY A 178 -1.55 9.88 -0.68
C GLY A 178 -0.51 10.43 0.30
N SER A 179 0.57 9.66 0.52
CA SER A 179 1.71 10.10 1.29
C SER A 179 2.60 11.08 0.50
N SER A 180 3.56 11.71 1.19
CA SER A 180 4.54 12.62 0.57
C SER A 180 5.64 11.92 -0.23
N ASP A 181 5.53 10.63 -0.52
CA ASP A 181 6.54 9.86 -1.26
C ASP A 181 6.63 10.29 -2.73
N ASN A 182 7.83 10.28 -3.31
CA ASN A 182 8.10 10.78 -4.67
C ASN A 182 7.26 10.10 -5.75
N HIS A 183 7.01 8.78 -5.63
CA HIS A 183 6.22 8.04 -6.61
C HIS A 183 4.74 8.44 -6.62
N LYS A 184 4.28 9.16 -5.59
CA LYS A 184 2.92 9.72 -5.52
C LYS A 184 2.72 10.96 -6.40
N ASN A 185 3.82 11.50 -6.99
CA ASN A 185 3.81 12.57 -7.99
C ASN A 185 3.20 13.91 -7.49
N ASN A 186 3.32 14.16 -6.19
CA ASN A 186 2.67 15.32 -5.54
C ASN A 186 3.12 16.67 -6.09
N VAL A 187 4.40 16.81 -6.47
CA VAL A 187 4.92 18.07 -7.03
C VAL A 187 4.18 18.43 -8.33
N ARG A 188 4.10 17.46 -9.27
CA ARG A 188 3.37 17.67 -10.54
C ARG A 188 1.88 17.89 -10.32
N LEU A 189 1.29 17.21 -9.32
CA LEU A 189 -0.10 17.43 -8.95
C LEU A 189 -0.31 18.88 -8.52
N LEU A 190 0.48 19.40 -7.58
CA LEU A 190 0.35 20.77 -7.10
C LEU A 190 0.62 21.81 -8.19
N ASP A 191 1.60 21.57 -9.07
CA ASP A 191 1.83 22.44 -10.25
C ASP A 191 0.63 22.45 -11.20
N ALA A 192 0.01 21.29 -11.43
CA ALA A 192 -1.19 21.19 -12.28
C ALA A 192 -2.41 21.86 -11.61
N VAL A 193 -2.58 21.68 -10.30
CA VAL A 193 -3.62 22.35 -9.51
C VAL A 193 -3.48 23.87 -9.61
N ALA A 194 -2.27 24.42 -9.42
CA ALA A 194 -2.02 25.84 -9.52
C ALA A 194 -2.44 26.40 -10.89
N LYS A 195 -2.05 25.73 -11.97
CA LYS A 195 -2.42 26.13 -13.35
C LYS A 195 -3.92 26.02 -13.63
N ALA A 196 -4.56 24.95 -13.14
CA ALA A 196 -6.00 24.77 -13.36
C ALA A 196 -6.85 25.80 -12.60
N LEU A 197 -6.40 26.24 -11.43
CA LEU A 197 -7.07 27.28 -10.65
C LEU A 197 -7.08 28.67 -11.31
N GLU A 198 -6.18 28.92 -12.26
CA GLU A 198 -6.21 30.13 -13.09
C GLU A 198 -7.44 30.18 -14.02
N GLN A 199 -8.04 29.02 -14.32
CA GLN A 199 -9.14 28.88 -15.27
C GLN A 199 -10.46 28.50 -14.61
N VAL A 200 -10.41 27.65 -13.57
CA VAL A 200 -11.60 27.05 -12.94
C VAL A 200 -11.45 27.01 -11.42
N LYS A 201 -12.50 27.44 -10.72
CA LYS A 201 -12.57 27.37 -9.26
C LYS A 201 -12.96 25.94 -8.83
N PHE A 202 -12.12 25.31 -8.01
CA PHE A 202 -12.38 24.00 -7.41
C PHE A 202 -11.64 23.85 -6.08
N ARG A 203 -12.00 22.83 -5.30
CA ARG A 203 -11.31 22.44 -4.05
C ARG A 203 -10.80 21.02 -4.12
N ILE A 204 -9.59 20.81 -3.64
CA ILE A 204 -8.97 19.50 -3.51
C ILE A 204 -8.54 19.21 -2.07
N ALA A 205 -8.87 18.01 -1.57
CA ALA A 205 -8.35 17.49 -0.31
C ALA A 205 -7.14 16.56 -0.56
N LEU A 206 -6.12 16.67 0.29
CA LEU A 206 -4.89 15.87 0.29
C LEU A 206 -4.64 15.28 1.68
N THR A 207 -3.84 14.21 1.77
CA THR A 207 -3.42 13.61 3.05
C THR A 207 -1.89 13.55 3.18
N LEU A 208 -1.22 14.66 2.83
CA LEU A 208 0.25 14.72 2.86
C LEU A 208 0.75 14.79 4.31
N ASP A 209 1.70 13.92 4.62
CA ASP A 209 2.44 13.98 5.87
C ASP A 209 3.53 15.09 5.84
N ASP A 210 4.13 15.37 6.99
CA ASP A 210 5.15 16.41 7.21
C ASP A 210 6.56 16.03 6.76
N ARG A 211 6.76 14.84 6.19
CA ARG A 211 8.08 14.37 5.74
C ARG A 211 8.68 15.18 4.59
N ASN A 212 7.86 15.94 3.88
CA ASN A 212 8.31 16.79 2.78
C ASN A 212 7.81 18.24 2.94
N PRO A 213 8.52 19.09 3.69
CA PRO A 213 8.13 20.49 3.93
C PRO A 213 7.91 21.30 2.66
N LYS A 214 8.65 20.99 1.59
CA LYS A 214 8.49 21.66 0.29
C LYS A 214 7.08 21.55 -0.28
N LEU A 215 6.41 20.40 -0.10
CA LEU A 215 5.03 20.23 -0.55
C LEU A 215 4.07 21.10 0.26
N LEU A 216 4.30 21.25 1.55
CA LEU A 216 3.49 22.12 2.42
C LEU A 216 3.69 23.60 2.06
N GLU A 217 4.92 24.00 1.75
CA GLU A 217 5.21 25.35 1.23
C GLU A 217 4.49 25.64 -0.10
N MET A 218 4.46 24.65 -1.02
CA MET A 218 3.72 24.78 -2.28
C MET A 218 2.21 24.97 -2.01
N ILE A 219 1.62 24.21 -1.09
CA ILE A 219 0.21 24.37 -0.71
C ILE A 219 -0.05 25.76 -0.14
N THR A 220 0.79 26.21 0.78
CA THR A 220 0.68 27.56 1.38
C THR A 220 0.73 28.65 0.31
N ARG A 221 1.67 28.55 -0.64
CA ARG A 221 1.80 29.47 -1.75
C ARG A 221 0.56 29.47 -2.66
N ILE A 222 0.01 28.30 -3.00
CA ILE A 222 -1.21 28.22 -3.82
C ILE A 222 -2.36 28.91 -3.07
N ASN A 223 -2.57 28.55 -1.80
CA ASN A 223 -3.68 29.08 -1.01
C ASN A 223 -3.59 30.60 -0.77
N SER A 224 -2.38 31.19 -0.72
CA SER A 224 -2.21 32.62 -0.55
C SER A 224 -2.69 33.46 -1.75
N LEU A 225 -2.93 32.83 -2.89
CA LEU A 225 -3.45 33.50 -4.10
C LEU A 225 -4.98 33.54 -4.17
N TYR A 226 -5.69 32.85 -3.25
CA TYR A 226 -7.14 32.68 -3.30
C TYR A 226 -7.79 32.79 -1.91
N ASP A 227 -8.90 33.47 -1.80
CA ASP A 227 -9.63 33.67 -0.53
C ASP A 227 -10.36 32.44 -0.01
N PHE A 228 -10.52 31.40 -0.86
CA PHE A 228 -11.30 30.18 -0.52
C PHE A 228 -10.47 28.96 -0.21
N HIS A 229 -9.15 29.10 -0.07
CA HIS A 229 -8.23 28.00 0.25
C HIS A 229 -8.48 26.73 -0.57
N PRO A 230 -8.14 26.71 -1.87
CA PRO A 230 -8.47 25.63 -2.79
C PRO A 230 -7.83 24.28 -2.44
N VAL A 231 -6.68 24.28 -1.79
CA VAL A 231 -5.97 23.04 -1.41
C VAL A 231 -6.04 22.83 0.10
N VAL A 232 -6.75 21.80 0.53
CA VAL A 232 -6.89 21.42 1.94
C VAL A 232 -6.04 20.22 2.22
N ASN A 233 -4.97 20.38 3.00
CA ASN A 233 -4.18 19.25 3.47
C ASN A 233 -4.71 18.77 4.83
N LEU A 234 -5.29 17.57 4.86
CA LEU A 234 -5.83 16.93 6.08
C LEU A 234 -4.74 16.28 6.93
N GLY A 235 -3.50 16.23 6.43
CA GLY A 235 -2.42 15.52 7.10
C GLY A 235 -2.62 14.00 7.10
N LYS A 236 -2.02 13.35 8.07
CA LYS A 236 -2.16 11.89 8.24
C LYS A 236 -3.48 11.60 8.97
N ILE A 237 -4.44 11.04 8.26
CA ILE A 237 -5.75 10.62 8.77
C ILE A 237 -5.86 9.09 8.86
N SER A 238 -6.80 8.58 9.62
CA SER A 238 -7.13 7.15 9.72
C SER A 238 -7.81 6.65 8.44
N HIS A 239 -7.88 5.33 8.28
CA HIS A 239 -8.57 4.72 7.12
C HIS A 239 -10.08 5.03 7.14
N ASP A 240 -10.70 5.05 8.31
CA ASP A 240 -12.12 5.39 8.46
C ASP A 240 -12.39 6.85 8.04
N GLU A 241 -11.52 7.79 8.45
CA GLU A 241 -11.60 9.19 8.02
C GLU A 241 -11.39 9.34 6.50
N VAL A 242 -10.56 8.51 5.87
CA VAL A 242 -10.42 8.48 4.40
C VAL A 242 -11.77 8.19 3.74
N PHE A 243 -12.55 7.24 4.26
CA PHE A 243 -13.89 6.94 3.74
C PHE A 243 -14.86 8.10 3.92
N GLU A 244 -14.77 8.84 5.02
CA GLU A 244 -15.58 10.05 5.20
C GLU A 244 -15.25 11.12 4.15
N VAL A 245 -13.97 11.30 3.82
CA VAL A 245 -13.54 12.27 2.79
C VAL A 245 -13.97 11.83 1.40
N TYR A 246 -13.90 10.53 1.06
CA TYR A 246 -14.50 10.02 -0.18
C TYR A 246 -15.98 10.43 -0.28
N GLY A 247 -16.71 10.28 0.82
CA GLY A 247 -18.11 10.66 0.90
C GLY A 247 -18.39 12.14 0.62
N ARG A 248 -17.46 13.02 0.92
CA ARG A 248 -17.53 14.47 0.73
C ARG A 248 -16.86 14.94 -0.57
N SER A 249 -16.38 14.02 -1.41
CA SER A 249 -15.65 14.32 -2.64
C SER A 249 -16.46 13.93 -3.88
N LYS A 250 -16.27 14.64 -5.01
CA LYS A 250 -16.90 14.33 -6.29
C LYS A 250 -16.10 13.29 -7.08
N ALA A 251 -14.76 13.31 -6.97
CA ALA A 251 -13.87 12.43 -7.70
C ALA A 251 -12.59 12.11 -6.93
N LEU A 252 -12.02 10.95 -7.18
CA LEU A 252 -10.66 10.63 -6.82
C LEU A 252 -9.70 11.16 -7.89
N LEU A 253 -8.65 11.87 -7.48
CA LEU A 253 -7.53 12.25 -8.36
C LEU A 253 -6.30 11.45 -7.92
N PHE A 254 -5.76 10.57 -8.78
CA PHE A 254 -4.73 9.62 -8.41
C PHE A 254 -3.56 9.61 -9.39
N PRO A 255 -2.64 10.60 -9.30
CA PRO A 255 -1.54 10.80 -10.25
C PRO A 255 -0.31 9.95 -9.95
N SER A 256 -0.41 8.93 -9.11
CA SER A 256 0.71 8.04 -8.76
C SER A 256 1.39 7.45 -9.98
N LEU A 257 2.73 7.39 -9.94
CA LEU A 257 3.56 6.82 -11.00
C LEU A 257 3.80 5.32 -10.83
N LYS A 258 3.53 4.79 -9.64
CA LYS A 258 3.75 3.37 -9.34
C LYS A 258 2.97 2.94 -8.10
N GLU A 259 2.22 1.86 -8.23
CA GLU A 259 1.47 1.25 -7.14
C GLU A 259 1.65 -0.28 -7.13
N SER A 260 1.51 -0.87 -5.94
CA SER A 260 1.47 -2.33 -5.81
C SER A 260 0.07 -2.88 -6.03
N LEU A 261 -0.94 -2.26 -5.41
CA LEU A 261 -2.35 -2.62 -5.56
C LEU A 261 -3.22 -1.38 -5.85
N GLY A 262 -2.86 -0.21 -5.30
CA GLY A 262 -3.65 1.01 -5.47
C GLY A 262 -4.99 0.94 -4.74
N LEU A 263 -4.98 0.61 -3.45
CA LEU A 263 -6.19 0.54 -2.62
C LEU A 263 -7.15 1.72 -2.82
N PRO A 264 -6.71 2.99 -2.89
CA PRO A 264 -7.60 4.11 -3.15
C PRO A 264 -8.39 4.01 -4.45
N LEU A 265 -7.83 3.37 -5.49
CA LEU A 265 -8.56 3.16 -6.75
C LEU A 265 -9.69 2.14 -6.58
N ILE A 266 -9.43 1.07 -5.83
CA ILE A 266 -10.44 0.03 -5.54
C ILE A 266 -11.55 0.62 -4.69
N GLU A 267 -11.20 1.36 -3.63
CA GLU A 267 -12.12 2.00 -2.71
C GLU A 267 -13.03 3.01 -3.44
N ALA A 268 -12.43 3.89 -4.24
CA ALA A 268 -13.19 4.87 -5.03
C ALA A 268 -14.13 4.22 -6.06
N ASN A 269 -13.66 3.15 -6.71
CA ASN A 269 -14.49 2.40 -7.67
C ASN A 269 -15.67 1.71 -6.98
N GLN A 270 -15.47 1.10 -5.81
CA GLN A 270 -16.56 0.49 -5.02
C GLN A 270 -17.56 1.53 -4.53
N LEU A 271 -17.12 2.76 -4.25
CA LEU A 271 -17.98 3.87 -3.86
C LEU A 271 -18.67 4.58 -5.04
N GLY A 272 -18.40 4.15 -6.28
CA GLY A 272 -18.95 4.77 -7.49
C GLY A 272 -18.41 6.19 -7.76
N LEU A 273 -17.26 6.55 -7.16
CA LEU A 273 -16.61 7.83 -7.43
C LEU A 273 -16.00 7.85 -8.83
N LYS A 274 -16.07 8.99 -9.49
CA LYS A 274 -15.28 9.22 -10.69
C LYS A 274 -13.80 9.18 -10.34
N VAL A 275 -12.97 8.59 -11.21
CA VAL A 275 -11.54 8.43 -10.98
C VAL A 275 -10.76 9.05 -12.11
N LEU A 276 -9.88 10.00 -11.78
CA LEU A 276 -8.85 10.54 -12.68
C LEU A 276 -7.51 9.90 -12.24
N VAL A 277 -6.89 9.15 -13.13
CA VAL A 277 -5.70 8.35 -12.78
C VAL A 277 -4.63 8.44 -13.87
N SER A 278 -3.37 8.27 -13.50
CA SER A 278 -2.28 8.13 -14.47
C SER A 278 -2.51 6.90 -15.36
N ASN A 279 -2.39 7.05 -16.68
CA ASN A 279 -2.51 5.95 -17.64
C ASN A 279 -1.31 5.00 -17.54
N LEU A 280 -1.34 4.13 -16.53
CA LEU A 280 -0.29 3.17 -16.19
C LEU A 280 -0.89 1.77 -15.97
N PRO A 281 -0.12 0.68 -16.15
CA PRO A 281 -0.64 -0.69 -16.07
C PRO A 281 -1.43 -1.00 -14.82
N PHE A 282 -0.99 -0.53 -13.64
CA PHE A 282 -1.71 -0.80 -12.38
C PHE A 282 -3.14 -0.25 -12.36
N ALA A 283 -3.39 0.88 -13.04
CA ALA A 283 -4.72 1.47 -13.09
C ALA A 283 -5.64 0.67 -14.00
N ASN A 284 -5.12 0.20 -15.12
CA ASN A 284 -5.88 -0.60 -16.10
C ASN A 284 -6.24 -2.00 -15.55
N ASP A 285 -5.41 -2.55 -14.65
CA ASP A 285 -5.70 -3.83 -13.99
C ASP A 285 -6.87 -3.75 -12.98
N ILE A 286 -7.19 -2.55 -12.49
CA ILE A 286 -8.15 -2.34 -11.40
C ILE A 286 -9.46 -1.71 -11.90
N LEU A 287 -9.37 -0.79 -12.84
CA LEU A 287 -10.50 0.05 -13.26
C LEU A 287 -11.08 -0.42 -14.59
N VAL A 288 -12.40 -0.56 -14.64
CA VAL A 288 -13.11 -0.95 -15.86
C VAL A 288 -13.21 0.22 -16.85
N ASN A 289 -13.34 1.47 -16.38
CA ASN A 289 -13.43 2.67 -17.24
C ASN A 289 -12.81 3.91 -16.52
N PRO A 290 -11.49 4.00 -16.41
CA PRO A 290 -10.86 5.17 -15.81
C PRO A 290 -10.90 6.37 -16.74
N ILE A 291 -10.94 7.58 -16.18
CA ILE A 291 -10.60 8.82 -16.90
C ILE A 291 -9.06 8.97 -16.78
N THR A 292 -8.34 8.76 -17.85
CA THR A 292 -6.87 8.79 -17.90
C THR A 292 -6.34 10.13 -18.41
#